data_3c4ee1e524995edc0a5128ce9e6f6d11
#
_entry.id   3c4ee1e524995edc0a5128ce9e6f6d11
#
_cell.length_a   1.000
_cell.length_b   1.000
_cell.length_c   1.000
_cell.angle_alpha   90.00
_cell.angle_beta   90.00
_cell.angle_gamma   90.00
#
_symmetry.space_group_name_H-M   'P 1'
#
loop_
_entity.id
_entity.type
_entity.pdbx_description
1 polymer ?
#
loop_
_entity_poly.entity_id
_entity_poly.type
_entity_poly.pdbx_seq_one_letter_code
_entity_poly.pdbx_strand_id
1 'polypeptide(L)'
;MVQQSCGNDIPANIEKLKSNIRKCAEQGAQLVVLQELHNSVYFCQHEEAALCDLAEPIPGPSTETYGALAKELGIVLVLSLFERRTAGIYHNTAVVIEKDGSIAGKYRKMHIPDDPCYYEKFYFTPGDMGFQPIETSVGTLGVLVCWDQWYPEAARCMALNGAQMLIYPTAIGGVYTDPVEEQKVQSDAWQLVQRGH
;
A
#
# COMPACT_ATOMS: atom_id res chain seq x y z
N MET A 1 -3.67 -11.32 3.86
CA MET A 1 -3.61 -10.22 2.87
C MET A 1 -4.55 -10.48 1.72
N VAL A 2 -5.00 -9.39 1.06
CA VAL A 2 -5.84 -9.46 -0.14
C VAL A 2 -5.01 -9.02 -1.34
N GLN A 3 -4.94 -9.89 -2.33
CA GLN A 3 -4.37 -9.62 -3.65
C GLN A 3 -5.46 -9.90 -4.68
N GLN A 4 -5.79 -8.90 -5.48
CA GLN A 4 -6.84 -9.03 -6.50
C GLN A 4 -6.47 -8.32 -7.80
N SER A 5 -7.03 -8.80 -8.90
CA SER A 5 -7.02 -8.05 -10.15
C SER A 5 -8.02 -6.89 -10.09
N CYS A 6 -7.61 -5.70 -10.53
CA CYS A 6 -8.46 -4.53 -10.66
C CYS A 6 -8.77 -4.26 -12.14
N GLY A 7 -9.98 -3.79 -12.40
CA GLY A 7 -10.40 -3.26 -13.70
C GLY A 7 -10.47 -1.72 -13.67
N ASN A 8 -10.96 -1.14 -14.76
CA ASN A 8 -11.14 0.31 -14.86
C ASN A 8 -12.36 0.82 -14.08
N ASP A 9 -13.25 -0.06 -13.64
CA ASP A 9 -14.42 0.27 -12.83
C ASP A 9 -14.03 0.29 -11.34
N ILE A 10 -13.72 1.48 -10.81
CA ILE A 10 -13.30 1.68 -9.42
C ILE A 10 -14.37 1.23 -8.42
N PRO A 11 -15.66 1.59 -8.57
CA PRO A 11 -16.71 1.06 -7.71
C PRO A 11 -16.72 -0.47 -7.64
N ALA A 12 -16.62 -1.16 -8.77
CA ALA A 12 -16.56 -2.62 -8.81
C ALA A 12 -15.31 -3.18 -8.11
N ASN A 13 -14.16 -2.53 -8.24
CA ASN A 13 -12.95 -2.91 -7.51
C ASN A 13 -13.13 -2.79 -6.00
N ILE A 14 -13.75 -1.70 -5.53
CA ILE A 14 -14.02 -1.46 -4.09
C ILE A 14 -14.97 -2.52 -3.53
N GLU A 15 -16.06 -2.83 -4.23
CA GLU A 15 -17.00 -3.87 -3.77
C GLU A 15 -16.34 -5.26 -3.72
N LYS A 16 -15.49 -5.58 -4.71
CA LYS A 16 -14.69 -6.81 -4.70
C LYS A 16 -13.73 -6.86 -3.52
N LEU A 17 -13.05 -5.73 -3.21
CA LEU A 17 -12.17 -5.61 -2.03
C LEU A 17 -12.95 -5.84 -0.74
N LYS A 18 -14.08 -5.15 -0.56
CA LYS A 18 -14.94 -5.33 0.63
C LYS A 18 -15.35 -6.78 0.82
N SER A 19 -15.73 -7.47 -0.27
CA SER A 19 -16.06 -8.90 -0.22
C SER A 19 -14.86 -9.75 0.21
N ASN A 20 -13.67 -9.49 -0.32
CA ASN A 20 -12.47 -10.25 0.02
C ASN A 20 -11.99 -9.97 1.46
N ILE A 21 -12.12 -8.72 1.95
CA ILE A 21 -11.83 -8.36 3.34
C ILE A 21 -12.77 -9.12 4.28
N ARG A 22 -14.08 -9.19 3.98
CA ARG A 22 -15.04 -9.98 4.78
C ARG A 22 -14.65 -11.44 4.86
N LYS A 23 -14.27 -12.06 3.75
CA LYS A 23 -13.78 -13.46 3.72
C LYS A 23 -12.54 -13.66 4.57
N CYS A 24 -11.63 -12.69 4.63
CA CYS A 24 -10.48 -12.77 5.53
C CYS A 24 -10.92 -12.74 7.00
N ALA A 25 -11.82 -11.84 7.36
CA ALA A 25 -12.35 -11.73 8.72
C ALA A 25 -13.11 -13.01 9.14
N GLU A 26 -13.94 -13.57 8.25
CA GLU A 26 -14.64 -14.86 8.47
C GLU A 26 -13.66 -16.03 8.74
N GLN A 27 -12.45 -15.95 8.19
CA GLN A 27 -11.37 -16.91 8.45
C GLN A 27 -10.54 -16.59 9.71
N GLY A 28 -10.94 -15.60 10.51
CA GLY A 28 -10.31 -15.22 11.75
C GLY A 28 -9.13 -14.25 11.62
N ALA A 29 -8.98 -13.57 10.48
CA ALA A 29 -7.95 -12.55 10.32
C ALA A 29 -8.24 -11.35 11.24
N GLN A 30 -7.25 -10.93 12.02
CA GLN A 30 -7.29 -9.72 12.85
C GLN A 30 -6.64 -8.52 12.17
N LEU A 31 -5.77 -8.78 11.20
CA LEU A 31 -5.08 -7.80 10.36
C LEU A 31 -5.26 -8.19 8.90
N VAL A 32 -5.72 -7.26 8.08
CA VAL A 32 -5.82 -7.45 6.62
C VAL A 32 -5.05 -6.34 5.91
N VAL A 33 -4.13 -6.74 5.04
CA VAL A 33 -3.30 -5.85 4.23
C VAL A 33 -3.79 -5.89 2.79
N LEU A 34 -4.02 -4.73 2.20
CA LEU A 34 -4.38 -4.58 0.79
C LEU A 34 -3.12 -4.32 -0.06
N GLN A 35 -3.24 -4.54 -1.36
CA GLN A 35 -2.17 -4.23 -2.31
C GLN A 35 -1.97 -2.71 -2.47
N GLU A 36 -0.85 -2.30 -3.04
CA GLU A 36 -0.56 -0.90 -3.33
C GLU A 36 -1.59 -0.32 -4.32
N LEU A 37 -2.06 0.92 -4.04
CA LEU A 37 -3.03 1.66 -4.86
C LEU A 37 -4.29 0.85 -5.21
N HIS A 38 -4.78 0.10 -4.25
CA HIS A 38 -5.71 -1.02 -4.38
C HIS A 38 -7.08 -0.71 -5.01
N ASN A 39 -7.50 0.55 -5.09
CA ASN A 39 -8.82 0.92 -5.61
C ASN A 39 -8.91 0.91 -7.15
N SER A 40 -7.77 1.00 -7.84
CA SER A 40 -7.69 1.10 -9.30
C SER A 40 -6.72 0.09 -9.90
N VAL A 41 -6.69 0.02 -11.22
CA VAL A 41 -5.54 -0.52 -11.93
C VAL A 41 -4.31 0.29 -11.51
N TYR A 42 -3.14 -0.35 -11.39
CA TYR A 42 -1.89 0.37 -11.17
C TYR A 42 -1.62 1.30 -12.37
N PHE A 43 -1.87 2.59 -12.18
CA PHE A 43 -1.93 3.58 -13.26
C PHE A 43 -0.56 4.16 -13.63
N CYS A 44 0.47 3.97 -12.80
CA CYS A 44 1.80 4.53 -13.03
C CYS A 44 2.57 3.88 -14.21
N GLN A 45 1.91 3.01 -14.98
CA GLN A 45 2.46 2.46 -16.23
C GLN A 45 2.58 3.52 -17.34
N HIS A 46 1.87 4.63 -17.20
CA HIS A 46 1.85 5.75 -18.16
C HIS A 46 1.90 7.08 -17.40
N GLU A 47 2.41 8.12 -18.04
CA GLU A 47 2.40 9.49 -17.53
C GLU A 47 1.18 10.21 -18.10
N GLU A 48 0.10 10.29 -17.34
CA GLU A 48 -1.18 10.88 -17.75
C GLU A 48 -1.74 11.80 -16.66
N ALA A 49 -1.73 13.10 -16.91
CA ALA A 49 -2.14 14.11 -15.92
C ALA A 49 -3.60 13.95 -15.45
N ALA A 50 -4.49 13.45 -16.32
CA ALA A 50 -5.89 13.21 -15.95
C ALA A 50 -6.05 12.18 -14.82
N LEU A 51 -5.09 11.28 -14.64
CA LEU A 51 -5.12 10.29 -13.57
C LEU A 51 -4.87 10.89 -12.17
N CYS A 52 -4.38 12.14 -12.09
CA CYS A 52 -4.33 12.86 -10.83
C CYS A 52 -5.72 13.12 -10.22
N ASP A 53 -6.78 13.06 -11.01
CA ASP A 53 -8.16 13.17 -10.53
C ASP A 53 -8.60 11.96 -9.67
N LEU A 54 -7.85 10.86 -9.72
CA LEU A 54 -8.06 9.70 -8.84
C LEU A 54 -7.63 9.96 -7.39
N ALA A 55 -6.84 11.01 -7.16
CA ALA A 55 -6.31 11.31 -5.83
C ALA A 55 -7.39 11.87 -4.89
N GLU A 56 -7.38 11.38 -3.66
CA GLU A 56 -8.32 11.80 -2.61
C GLU A 56 -7.60 12.37 -1.38
N PRO A 57 -8.26 13.22 -0.58
CA PRO A 57 -7.69 13.64 0.70
C PRO A 57 -7.67 12.46 1.69
N ILE A 58 -6.78 12.54 2.69
CA ILE A 58 -6.76 11.63 3.84
C ILE A 58 -6.86 12.47 5.12
N PRO A 59 -7.96 12.35 5.91
CA PRO A 59 -9.18 11.52 5.69
C PRO A 59 -9.98 11.86 4.44
N GLY A 60 -10.68 10.86 3.89
CA GLY A 60 -11.50 11.00 2.70
C GLY A 60 -12.33 9.75 2.39
N PRO A 61 -12.93 9.67 1.20
CA PRO A 61 -13.93 8.64 0.87
C PRO A 61 -13.46 7.20 1.13
N SER A 62 -12.22 6.86 0.78
CA SER A 62 -11.69 5.51 1.03
C SER A 62 -11.50 5.24 2.51
N THR A 63 -10.95 6.19 3.29
CA THR A 63 -10.78 6.00 4.73
C THR A 63 -12.11 5.90 5.47
N GLU A 64 -13.15 6.59 5.00
CA GLU A 64 -14.51 6.47 5.53
C GLU A 64 -15.10 5.08 5.22
N THR A 65 -14.99 4.66 3.96
CA THR A 65 -15.54 3.36 3.49
C THR A 65 -14.87 2.18 4.22
N TYR A 66 -13.54 2.15 4.24
CA TYR A 66 -12.80 1.05 4.86
C TYR A 66 -12.76 1.16 6.39
N GLY A 67 -12.86 2.37 6.95
CA GLY A 67 -13.03 2.58 8.39
C GLY A 67 -14.34 1.99 8.91
N ALA A 68 -15.45 2.25 8.20
CA ALA A 68 -16.73 1.63 8.54
C ALA A 68 -16.67 0.10 8.47
N LEU A 69 -16.00 -0.45 7.46
CA LEU A 69 -15.82 -1.89 7.30
C LEU A 69 -14.91 -2.50 8.40
N ALA A 70 -13.80 -1.82 8.72
CA ALA A 70 -12.91 -2.25 9.80
C ALA A 70 -13.64 -2.33 11.14
N LYS A 71 -14.44 -1.31 11.45
CA LYS A 71 -15.27 -1.27 12.66
C LYS A 71 -16.33 -2.36 12.68
N GLU A 72 -17.00 -2.59 11.56
CA GLU A 72 -18.02 -3.65 11.43
C GLU A 72 -17.44 -5.04 11.71
N LEU A 73 -16.22 -5.29 11.18
CA LEU A 73 -15.57 -6.60 11.27
C LEU A 73 -14.65 -6.75 12.49
N GLY A 74 -14.36 -5.66 13.20
CA GLY A 74 -13.46 -5.67 14.37
C GLY A 74 -12.01 -6.00 14.02
N ILE A 75 -11.53 -5.58 12.84
CA ILE A 75 -10.19 -5.89 12.32
C ILE A 75 -9.39 -4.62 12.02
N VAL A 76 -8.06 -4.77 12.05
CA VAL A 76 -7.13 -3.74 11.56
C VAL A 76 -6.96 -3.87 10.05
N LEU A 77 -6.98 -2.74 9.32
CA LEU A 77 -6.74 -2.71 7.88
C LEU A 77 -5.52 -1.86 7.54
N VAL A 78 -4.70 -2.34 6.61
CA VAL A 78 -3.64 -1.55 5.97
C VAL A 78 -4.05 -1.28 4.53
N LEU A 79 -4.28 -0.01 4.22
CA LEU A 79 -4.65 0.52 2.92
C LEU A 79 -3.43 1.10 2.21
N SER A 80 -3.50 1.27 0.90
CA SER A 80 -2.54 2.08 0.12
C SER A 80 -3.32 2.92 -0.88
N LEU A 81 -3.20 4.23 -0.78
CA LEU A 81 -4.05 5.21 -1.43
C LEU A 81 -3.24 6.26 -2.19
N PHE A 82 -3.85 6.83 -3.23
CA PHE A 82 -3.36 8.02 -3.90
C PHE A 82 -3.83 9.26 -3.12
N GLU A 83 -2.95 9.80 -2.26
CA GLU A 83 -3.25 10.95 -1.41
C GLU A 83 -3.10 12.26 -2.17
N ARG A 84 -4.14 13.09 -2.18
CA ARG A 84 -4.07 14.50 -2.52
C ARG A 84 -3.88 15.32 -1.24
N ARG A 85 -2.65 15.70 -0.93
CA ARG A 85 -2.33 16.51 0.26
C ARG A 85 -2.82 17.95 0.11
N THR A 86 -2.57 18.51 -1.07
CA THR A 86 -3.03 19.83 -1.51
C THR A 86 -2.98 19.89 -3.03
N ALA A 87 -3.42 20.98 -3.63
CA ALA A 87 -3.31 21.16 -5.08
C ALA A 87 -1.85 21.03 -5.54
N GLY A 88 -1.59 20.13 -6.48
CA GLY A 88 -0.26 19.88 -7.06
C GLY A 88 0.71 19.09 -6.18
N ILE A 89 0.30 18.63 -4.98
CA ILE A 89 1.13 17.78 -4.12
C ILE A 89 0.39 16.50 -3.79
N TYR A 90 0.92 15.39 -4.28
CA TYR A 90 0.33 14.07 -4.17
C TYR A 90 1.33 13.07 -3.60
N HIS A 91 0.84 12.05 -2.91
CA HIS A 91 1.67 10.98 -2.35
C HIS A 91 1.04 9.60 -2.58
N ASN A 92 1.88 8.59 -2.67
CA ASN A 92 1.50 7.20 -2.47
C ASN A 92 1.53 6.94 -0.96
N THR A 93 0.38 6.70 -0.35
CA THR A 93 0.23 6.73 1.10
C THR A 93 -0.39 5.45 1.62
N ALA A 94 0.33 4.74 2.51
CA ALA A 94 -0.26 3.68 3.31
C ALA A 94 -1.01 4.29 4.51
N VAL A 95 -2.21 3.77 4.77
CA VAL A 95 -3.05 4.19 5.92
C VAL A 95 -3.40 2.97 6.74
N VAL A 96 -3.21 3.06 8.05
CA VAL A 96 -3.61 2.01 8.98
C VAL A 96 -4.90 2.42 9.66
N ILE A 97 -5.92 1.60 9.51
CA ILE A 97 -7.24 1.75 10.14
C ILE A 97 -7.30 0.79 11.31
N GLU A 98 -7.62 1.31 12.50
CA GLU A 98 -7.83 0.52 13.71
C GLU A 98 -9.20 -0.18 13.68
N LYS A 99 -9.37 -1.23 14.47
CA LYS A 99 -10.61 -2.03 14.57
C LYS A 99 -11.86 -1.26 14.99
N ASP A 100 -11.71 -0.05 15.53
CA ASP A 100 -12.83 0.84 15.84
C ASP A 100 -13.22 1.74 14.66
N GLY A 101 -12.47 1.63 13.54
CA GLY A 101 -12.65 2.40 12.31
C GLY A 101 -11.87 3.71 12.27
N SER A 102 -11.14 4.07 13.32
CA SER A 102 -10.29 5.27 13.34
C SER A 102 -9.00 5.06 12.55
N ILE A 103 -8.41 6.15 12.07
CA ILE A 103 -7.07 6.12 11.46
C ILE A 103 -6.06 6.04 12.60
N ALA A 104 -5.37 4.90 12.74
CA ALA A 104 -4.28 4.73 13.71
C ALA A 104 -3.03 5.51 13.29
N GLY A 105 -2.77 5.61 11.98
CA GLY A 105 -1.65 6.35 11.44
C GLY A 105 -1.54 6.23 9.93
N LYS A 106 -0.57 6.91 9.36
CA LYS A 106 -0.25 6.81 7.93
C LYS A 106 1.25 6.95 7.67
N TYR A 107 1.69 6.43 6.54
CA TYR A 107 3.04 6.56 6.02
C TYR A 107 2.98 6.96 4.54
N ARG A 108 3.75 7.97 4.15
CA ARG A 108 3.92 8.37 2.75
C ARG A 108 5.17 7.72 2.19
N LYS A 109 5.03 6.98 1.08
CA LYS A 109 6.14 6.29 0.39
C LYS A 109 7.31 7.25 0.17
N MET A 110 8.47 6.91 0.70
CA MET A 110 9.65 7.77 0.61
C MET A 110 10.45 7.51 -0.66
N HIS A 111 10.61 6.25 -1.04
CA HIS A 111 11.40 5.87 -2.21
C HIS A 111 10.47 5.67 -3.40
N ILE A 112 10.49 6.63 -4.32
CA ILE A 112 9.59 6.68 -5.48
C ILE A 112 10.35 6.20 -6.71
N PRO A 113 9.94 5.07 -7.34
CA PRO A 113 10.58 4.56 -8.56
C PRO A 113 10.28 5.44 -9.78
N ASP A 114 11.13 5.29 -10.79
CA ASP A 114 10.99 5.94 -12.07
C ASP A 114 11.59 5.05 -13.18
N ASP A 115 11.09 3.83 -13.24
CA ASP A 115 11.48 2.82 -14.23
C ASP A 115 10.39 2.64 -15.29
N PRO A 116 10.69 2.03 -16.44
CA PRO A 116 9.68 1.70 -17.43
C PRO A 116 8.49 0.95 -16.82
N CYS A 117 7.28 1.46 -17.07
CA CYS A 117 6.02 1.00 -16.48
C CYS A 117 5.85 1.24 -14.97
N TYR A 118 6.77 2.01 -14.34
CA TYR A 118 6.70 2.43 -12.94
C TYR A 118 7.04 3.93 -12.81
N TYR A 119 6.38 4.77 -13.62
CA TYR A 119 6.60 6.23 -13.68
C TYR A 119 5.96 6.95 -12.47
N GLU A 120 6.29 6.49 -11.27
CA GLU A 120 5.69 7.02 -10.06
C GLU A 120 6.13 8.47 -9.75
N LYS A 121 7.32 8.89 -10.17
CA LYS A 121 7.78 10.27 -9.99
C LYS A 121 6.95 11.30 -10.74
N PHE A 122 6.22 10.91 -11.78
CA PHE A 122 5.28 11.79 -12.45
C PHE A 122 4.10 12.18 -11.54
N TYR A 123 3.69 11.26 -10.65
CA TYR A 123 2.52 11.44 -9.80
C TYR A 123 2.86 11.83 -8.37
N PHE A 124 3.90 11.27 -7.76
CA PHE A 124 4.10 11.31 -6.32
C PHE A 124 5.31 12.12 -5.89
N THR A 125 5.07 12.99 -4.91
CA THR A 125 6.11 13.61 -4.11
C THR A 125 6.62 12.59 -3.08
N PRO A 126 7.95 12.46 -2.85
CA PRO A 126 8.48 11.62 -1.79
C PRO A 126 7.88 11.93 -0.42
N GLY A 127 7.78 10.92 0.42
CA GLY A 127 7.25 11.04 1.77
C GLY A 127 8.11 11.93 2.67
N ASP A 128 7.47 12.59 3.60
CA ASP A 128 8.06 13.58 4.51
C ASP A 128 7.79 13.28 6.01
N MET A 129 7.27 12.09 6.32
CA MET A 129 6.86 11.71 7.68
C MET A 129 7.93 10.92 8.44
N GLY A 130 9.05 10.58 7.81
CA GLY A 130 10.07 9.68 8.37
C GLY A 130 9.57 8.25 8.51
N PHE A 131 10.34 7.43 9.22
CA PHE A 131 10.07 6.01 9.45
C PHE A 131 9.57 5.79 10.88
N GLN A 132 8.28 6.02 11.09
CA GLN A 132 7.64 5.87 12.40
C GLN A 132 6.66 4.70 12.37
N PRO A 133 6.84 3.67 13.22
CA PRO A 133 5.88 2.59 13.36
C PRO A 133 4.55 3.10 13.90
N ILE A 134 3.49 2.38 13.60
CA ILE A 134 2.11 2.71 13.97
C ILE A 134 1.63 1.68 15.00
N GLU A 135 1.26 2.15 16.18
CA GLU A 135 0.67 1.31 17.22
C GLU A 135 -0.76 0.93 16.85
N THR A 136 -1.09 -0.35 17.02
CA THR A 136 -2.42 -0.89 16.77
C THR A 136 -2.79 -1.94 17.80
N SER A 137 -4.06 -2.33 17.83
CA SER A 137 -4.53 -3.42 18.71
C SER A 137 -3.96 -4.80 18.36
N VAL A 138 -3.29 -4.96 17.22
CA VAL A 138 -2.65 -6.21 16.79
C VAL A 138 -1.12 -6.16 16.86
N GLY A 139 -0.56 -5.08 17.39
CA GLY A 139 0.86 -4.85 17.54
C GLY A 139 1.34 -3.57 16.87
N THR A 140 2.63 -3.29 16.98
CA THR A 140 3.28 -2.11 16.39
C THR A 140 3.73 -2.41 14.98
N LEU A 141 3.12 -1.75 14.00
CA LEU A 141 3.32 -2.02 12.57
C LEU A 141 4.30 -1.03 11.96
N GLY A 142 5.38 -1.50 11.36
CA GLY A 142 6.26 -0.75 10.47
C GLY A 142 5.73 -0.82 9.04
N VAL A 143 4.91 0.16 8.66
CA VAL A 143 4.29 0.16 7.31
C VAL A 143 5.13 1.01 6.37
N LEU A 144 5.56 0.37 5.30
CA LEU A 144 6.33 0.92 4.19
C LEU A 144 5.58 0.58 2.90
N VAL A 145 6.04 1.05 1.73
CA VAL A 145 5.33 0.77 0.46
C VAL A 145 6.30 0.31 -0.62
N CYS A 146 6.04 -0.88 -1.16
CA CYS A 146 6.62 -1.41 -2.39
C CYS A 146 8.14 -1.21 -2.51
N TRP A 147 8.60 -0.24 -3.29
CA TRP A 147 10.02 0.00 -3.57
C TRP A 147 10.85 0.39 -2.35
N ASP A 148 10.23 0.84 -1.24
CA ASP A 148 10.91 1.05 0.04
C ASP A 148 11.65 -0.21 0.52
N GLN A 149 11.19 -1.39 0.11
CA GLN A 149 11.83 -2.67 0.48
C GLN A 149 13.27 -2.83 -0.02
N TRP A 150 13.67 -2.10 -1.07
CA TRP A 150 15.05 -2.14 -1.57
C TRP A 150 16.04 -1.38 -0.67
N TYR A 151 15.54 -0.58 0.25
CA TYR A 151 16.32 0.34 1.10
C TYR A 151 16.35 -0.18 2.55
N PRO A 152 17.47 -0.82 2.99
CA PRO A 152 17.57 -1.42 4.31
C PRO A 152 17.41 -0.40 5.44
N GLU A 153 17.70 0.88 5.18
CA GLU A 153 17.55 1.96 6.15
C GLU A 153 16.10 2.10 6.63
N ALA A 154 15.12 1.97 5.72
CA ALA A 154 13.70 2.08 6.05
C ALA A 154 13.27 1.00 7.04
N ALA A 155 13.56 -0.27 6.72
CA ALA A 155 13.26 -1.41 7.59
C ALA A 155 13.96 -1.30 8.95
N ARG A 156 15.24 -0.93 8.93
CA ARG A 156 16.06 -0.79 10.15
C ARG A 156 15.54 0.31 11.06
N CYS A 157 15.21 1.48 10.51
CA CYS A 157 14.63 2.58 11.30
C CYS A 157 13.29 2.16 11.92
N MET A 158 12.41 1.50 11.17
CA MET A 158 11.16 0.97 11.69
C MET A 158 11.40 -0.02 12.85
N ALA A 159 12.32 -0.98 12.67
CA ALA A 159 12.65 -1.97 13.69
C ALA A 159 13.24 -1.33 14.94
N LEU A 160 14.18 -0.40 14.80
CA LEU A 160 14.78 0.33 15.93
C LEU A 160 13.77 1.20 16.68
N ASN A 161 12.74 1.70 16.00
CA ASN A 161 11.65 2.45 16.59
C ASN A 161 10.54 1.55 17.16
N GLY A 162 10.74 0.22 17.21
CA GLY A 162 9.85 -0.72 17.90
C GLY A 162 8.83 -1.43 17.02
N ALA A 163 8.96 -1.38 15.69
CA ALA A 163 8.09 -2.18 14.83
C ALA A 163 8.26 -3.68 15.11
N GLN A 164 7.14 -4.37 15.30
CA GLN A 164 7.08 -5.81 15.52
C GLN A 164 6.81 -6.57 14.21
N MET A 165 6.27 -5.89 13.22
CA MET A 165 5.99 -6.43 11.90
C MET A 165 6.26 -5.37 10.85
N LEU A 166 6.99 -5.73 9.78
CA LEU A 166 7.19 -4.89 8.61
C LEU A 166 6.18 -5.28 7.53
N ILE A 167 5.50 -4.29 6.95
CA ILE A 167 4.43 -4.48 5.98
C ILE A 167 4.71 -3.59 4.77
N TYR A 168 4.61 -4.18 3.57
CA TYR A 168 4.85 -3.49 2.31
C TYR A 168 3.68 -3.75 1.34
N PRO A 169 2.60 -2.94 1.34
CA PRO A 169 1.67 -2.91 0.21
C PRO A 169 2.46 -2.75 -1.09
N THR A 170 2.20 -3.62 -2.06
CA THR A 170 3.03 -3.71 -3.26
C THR A 170 2.17 -3.95 -4.49
N ALA A 171 2.52 -3.31 -5.62
CA ALA A 171 1.96 -3.51 -6.94
C ALA A 171 3.08 -3.81 -7.96
N ILE A 172 3.80 -4.90 -7.74
CA ILE A 172 4.80 -5.41 -8.67
C ILE A 172 4.38 -6.79 -9.18
N GLY A 173 4.72 -7.11 -10.40
CA GLY A 173 4.51 -8.43 -11.00
C GLY A 173 5.62 -8.78 -11.98
N GLY A 174 5.69 -10.05 -12.36
CA GLY A 174 6.56 -10.48 -13.45
C GLY A 174 6.09 -9.90 -14.78
N VAL A 175 7.02 -9.47 -15.61
CA VAL A 175 6.75 -9.07 -16.98
C VAL A 175 6.68 -10.35 -17.82
N TYR A 176 5.48 -10.73 -18.25
CA TYR A 176 5.25 -12.01 -18.93
C TYR A 176 6.00 -12.15 -20.27
N THR A 177 6.46 -11.04 -20.84
CA THR A 177 7.26 -11.01 -22.07
C THR A 177 8.75 -11.22 -21.84
N ASP A 178 9.20 -11.12 -20.57
CA ASP A 178 10.61 -11.34 -20.25
C ASP A 178 10.97 -12.83 -20.30
N PRO A 179 12.22 -13.18 -20.66
CA PRO A 179 12.71 -14.53 -20.54
C PRO A 179 12.50 -15.11 -19.14
N VAL A 180 12.22 -16.41 -19.05
CA VAL A 180 11.96 -17.10 -17.77
C VAL A 180 13.11 -16.96 -16.79
N GLU A 181 14.34 -16.98 -17.27
CA GLU A 181 15.56 -16.76 -16.48
C GLU A 181 15.58 -15.36 -15.87
N GLU A 182 15.17 -14.35 -16.62
CA GLU A 182 15.10 -12.96 -16.13
C GLU A 182 14.01 -12.80 -15.06
N GLN A 183 12.82 -13.34 -15.29
CA GLN A 183 11.74 -13.35 -14.31
C GLN A 183 12.19 -14.01 -12.99
N LYS A 184 12.96 -15.11 -13.11
CA LYS A 184 13.51 -15.80 -11.93
C LYS A 184 14.52 -14.93 -11.19
N VAL A 185 15.45 -14.30 -11.89
CA VAL A 185 16.45 -13.41 -11.29
C VAL A 185 15.78 -12.27 -10.53
N GLN A 186 14.77 -11.63 -11.13
CA GLN A 186 14.01 -10.55 -10.48
C GLN A 186 13.29 -11.05 -9.23
N SER A 187 12.61 -12.20 -9.30
CA SER A 187 11.92 -12.79 -8.15
C SER A 187 12.88 -13.17 -7.02
N ASP A 188 14.03 -13.79 -7.36
CA ASP A 188 15.04 -14.18 -6.38
C ASP A 188 15.67 -12.95 -5.71
N ALA A 189 15.96 -11.89 -6.48
CA ALA A 189 16.47 -10.64 -5.94
C ALA A 189 15.47 -9.96 -4.98
N TRP A 190 14.18 -9.91 -5.37
CA TRP A 190 13.12 -9.39 -4.52
C TRP A 190 13.06 -10.10 -3.16
N GLN A 191 13.07 -11.44 -3.18
CA GLN A 191 13.05 -12.24 -1.97
C GLN A 191 14.34 -12.08 -1.14
N LEU A 192 15.50 -12.03 -1.79
CA LEU A 192 16.80 -11.91 -1.12
C LEU A 192 16.91 -10.59 -0.35
N VAL A 193 16.50 -9.49 -0.97
CA VAL A 193 16.53 -8.17 -0.34
C VAL A 193 15.61 -8.12 0.88
N GLN A 194 14.38 -8.62 0.78
CA GLN A 194 13.48 -8.68 1.93
C GLN A 194 13.98 -9.57 3.07
N ARG A 195 14.67 -10.66 2.75
CA ARG A 195 15.29 -11.52 3.77
C ARG A 195 16.53 -10.89 4.42
N GLY A 196 17.15 -9.92 3.76
CA GLY A 196 18.33 -9.20 4.24
C GLY A 196 17.99 -8.17 5.33
N HIS A 197 16.76 -7.74 5.41
CA HIS A 197 16.27 -6.79 6.41
C HIS A 197 15.73 -7.52 7.63
#